data_829ffcc99a37570a529726f97a5f68c4
#
_entry.id   829ffcc99a37570a529726f97a5f68c4
#
_cell.length_a   1.000
_cell.length_b   1.000
_cell.length_c   1.000
_cell.angle_alpha   90.00
_cell.angle_beta   90.00
_cell.angle_gamma   90.00
#
_symmetry.space_group_name_H-M   'P 1'
#
loop_
_entity.id
_entity.type
_entity.pdbx_description
1 polymer ?
#
loop_
_entity_poly.entity_id
_entity_poly.type
_entity_poly.pdbx_seq_one_letter_code
_entity_poly.pdbx_strand_id
1 'polypeptide(L)'
;MAPGAIAVYAAAYGACLAILARAPGFQGGEAAGILLIFGIGFTAIAWAATRGXEPVPIAVXRPAXESIAILAYLAAFAVLFLGFGLTLIREWLPDGRIERSGILVAKLVAMVILPACIFLRLGVGLRELVPAGTGIVGGKRHWRALAILCALMLLLQLTVGRGPREIAKLQGEWGWSAGHLALVAPLALAWMTLEAGLSEEFLFRVLLQTRLEAWLRNRTAAILAMAVLFGLAHAPGYVLRGGHVAEGMTIAPDPFTSAAYAIVVVSPIGFLFGVLWARTRSLGLVVLLHGFTDLVPNLASFARTWFGPL
;
A
#
# COMPACT_ATOMS: atom_id res chain seq x y z
N MET A 1 15.37 3.50 -22.29
CA MET A 1 14.17 2.69 -21.96
C MET A 1 13.35 3.28 -20.79
N ALA A 2 13.98 3.87 -19.79
CA ALA A 2 13.22 4.52 -18.70
C ALA A 2 12.29 5.66 -19.17
N PRO A 3 12.74 6.57 -20.09
CA PRO A 3 11.85 7.64 -20.54
C PRO A 3 10.55 7.16 -21.17
N GLY A 4 10.59 6.06 -21.93
CA GLY A 4 9.39 5.52 -22.57
C GLY A 4 8.36 5.04 -21.55
N ALA A 5 8.80 4.33 -20.50
CA ALA A 5 7.89 3.85 -19.45
C ALA A 5 7.26 5.03 -18.69
N ILE A 6 8.05 6.06 -18.42
CA ILE A 6 7.56 7.28 -17.75
C ILE A 6 6.51 7.97 -18.64
N ALA A 7 6.79 8.10 -19.94
CA ALA A 7 5.85 8.71 -20.89
C ALA A 7 4.52 7.94 -20.95
N VAL A 8 4.57 6.61 -20.99
CA VAL A 8 3.37 5.77 -20.99
C VAL A 8 2.56 5.97 -19.70
N TYR A 9 3.23 5.97 -18.53
CA TYR A 9 2.57 6.23 -17.26
C TYR A 9 1.94 7.63 -17.25
N ALA A 10 2.68 8.65 -17.67
CA ALA A 10 2.20 10.03 -17.68
C ALA A 10 0.96 10.18 -18.58
N ALA A 11 0.97 9.52 -19.76
CA ALA A 11 -0.17 9.53 -20.67
C ALA A 11 -1.40 8.84 -20.04
N ALA A 12 -1.19 7.67 -19.40
CA ALA A 12 -2.27 6.96 -18.70
C ALA A 12 -2.82 7.78 -17.54
N TYR A 13 -1.94 8.38 -16.74
CA TYR A 13 -2.30 9.25 -15.61
C TYR A 13 -3.12 10.46 -16.12
N GLY A 14 -2.67 11.11 -17.17
CA GLY A 14 -3.36 12.27 -17.77
C GLY A 14 -4.75 11.89 -18.30
N ALA A 15 -4.86 10.74 -18.97
CA ALA A 15 -6.16 10.24 -19.47
C ALA A 15 -7.12 9.96 -18.31
N CYS A 16 -6.61 9.32 -17.24
CA CYS A 16 -7.42 9.04 -16.04
C CYS A 16 -7.84 10.35 -15.35
N LEU A 17 -6.94 11.34 -15.27
CA LEU A 17 -7.25 12.64 -14.68
C LEU A 17 -8.35 13.35 -15.49
N ALA A 18 -8.32 13.24 -16.83
CA ALA A 18 -9.36 13.81 -17.69
C ALA A 18 -10.71 13.13 -17.47
N ILE A 19 -10.74 11.81 -17.20
CA ILE A 19 -11.97 11.10 -16.82
C ILE A 19 -12.50 11.66 -15.50
N LEU A 20 -11.64 11.75 -14.50
CA LEU A 20 -12.01 12.21 -13.15
C LEU A 20 -12.47 13.67 -13.12
N ALA A 21 -11.89 14.51 -13.97
CA ALA A 21 -12.28 15.93 -14.05
C ALA A 21 -13.75 16.11 -14.41
N ARG A 22 -14.39 15.06 -14.97
CA ARG A 22 -15.82 15.05 -15.31
C ARG A 22 -16.68 14.38 -14.22
N ALA A 23 -16.03 13.78 -13.21
CA ALA A 23 -16.76 13.06 -12.16
C ALA A 23 -17.27 14.04 -11.09
N PRO A 24 -18.54 13.91 -10.67
CA PRO A 24 -19.07 14.80 -9.63
C PRO A 24 -18.30 14.69 -8.32
N GLY A 25 -17.87 15.82 -7.79
CA GLY A 25 -17.20 15.91 -6.49
C GLY A 25 -15.71 15.63 -6.52
N PHE A 26 -15.12 15.31 -7.66
CA PHE A 26 -13.69 15.03 -7.71
C PHE A 26 -12.87 16.28 -7.41
N GLN A 27 -11.94 16.15 -6.49
CA GLN A 27 -11.08 17.25 -6.04
C GLN A 27 -9.66 17.10 -6.64
N GLY A 28 -9.43 17.77 -7.77
CA GLY A 28 -8.14 17.72 -8.47
C GLY A 28 -6.96 18.20 -7.62
N GLY A 29 -7.22 19.11 -6.67
CA GLY A 29 -6.18 19.57 -5.74
C GLY A 29 -5.63 18.45 -4.87
N GLU A 30 -6.49 17.53 -4.43
CA GLU A 30 -6.07 16.36 -3.64
C GLU A 30 -5.19 15.44 -4.49
N ALA A 31 -5.62 15.14 -5.72
CA ALA A 31 -4.85 14.32 -6.64
C ALA A 31 -3.47 14.92 -6.92
N ALA A 32 -3.42 16.24 -7.16
CA ALA A 32 -2.16 16.96 -7.37
C ALA A 32 -1.27 16.88 -6.13
N GLY A 33 -1.86 17.06 -4.94
CA GLY A 33 -1.14 16.95 -3.67
C GLY A 33 -0.51 15.56 -3.50
N ILE A 34 -1.27 14.50 -3.77
CA ILE A 34 -0.77 13.12 -3.66
C ILE A 34 0.38 12.87 -4.66
N LEU A 35 0.21 13.31 -5.90
CA LEU A 35 1.28 13.14 -6.90
C LEU A 35 2.54 13.90 -6.48
N LEU A 36 2.41 15.17 -6.06
CA LEU A 36 3.55 15.99 -5.71
C LEU A 36 4.23 15.51 -4.41
N ILE A 37 3.44 15.21 -3.39
CA ILE A 37 3.98 14.83 -2.07
C ILE A 37 4.53 13.39 -2.12
N PHE A 38 3.69 12.41 -2.48
CA PHE A 38 4.07 11.00 -2.44
C PHE A 38 4.78 10.55 -3.72
N GLY A 39 4.18 10.85 -4.87
CA GLY A 39 4.71 10.41 -6.17
C GLY A 39 6.08 11.00 -6.49
N ILE A 40 6.32 12.26 -6.13
CA ILE A 40 7.57 12.95 -6.43
C ILE A 40 8.38 13.16 -5.16
N GLY A 41 7.85 13.88 -4.18
CA GLY A 41 8.59 14.31 -2.98
C GLY A 41 9.13 13.16 -2.16
N PHE A 42 8.27 12.33 -1.61
CA PHE A 42 8.70 11.18 -0.80
C PHE A 42 9.52 10.18 -1.61
N THR A 43 9.20 10.00 -2.89
CA THR A 43 9.97 9.11 -3.78
C THR A 43 11.40 9.63 -3.96
N ALA A 44 11.56 10.95 -4.16
CA ALA A 44 12.89 11.58 -4.27
C ALA A 44 13.66 11.47 -2.96
N ILE A 45 12.99 11.70 -1.82
CA ILE A 45 13.60 11.57 -0.49
C ILE A 45 14.03 10.10 -0.26
N ALA A 46 13.18 9.14 -0.60
CA ALA A 46 13.50 7.72 -0.48
C ALA A 46 14.72 7.35 -1.32
N TRP A 47 14.76 7.85 -2.56
CA TRP A 47 15.90 7.64 -3.46
C TRP A 47 17.18 8.22 -2.85
N ALA A 48 17.12 9.44 -2.34
CA ALA A 48 18.28 10.12 -1.74
C ALA A 48 18.72 9.44 -0.43
N ALA A 49 17.76 9.09 0.45
CA ALA A 49 18.04 8.47 1.75
C ALA A 49 18.65 7.07 1.61
N THR A 50 18.37 6.38 0.48
CA THR A 50 18.91 5.04 0.20
C THR A 50 20.15 5.07 -0.70
N ARG A 51 20.80 6.21 -0.89
CA ARG A 51 22.06 6.28 -1.63
C ARG A 51 23.11 5.42 -0.97
N GLY A 52 23.77 4.55 -1.75
CA GLY A 52 24.76 3.59 -1.25
C GLY A 52 24.16 2.31 -0.66
N UNK A 53 22.78 1.94 -0.70
CA UNK A 53 22.32 0.90 -0.38
C UNK A 53 22.45 0.09 -1.43
N GLU A 54 23.15 -0.98 -1.38
CA GLU A 54 23.31 -1.97 -2.45
C GLU A 54 22.31 -3.10 -2.22
N PRO A 55 21.29 -3.24 -3.11
CA PRO A 55 20.25 -4.24 -2.91
C PRO A 55 20.81 -5.66 -3.13
N VAL A 56 20.43 -6.57 -2.25
CA VAL A 56 20.77 -8.00 -2.41
C VAL A 56 19.99 -8.51 -3.63
N PRO A 57 20.66 -9.11 -4.63
CA PRO A 57 19.97 -9.65 -5.79
C PRO A 57 19.01 -10.78 -5.39
N ILE A 58 17.79 -10.76 -5.92
CA ILE A 58 16.82 -11.83 -5.75
C ILE A 58 16.76 -12.62 -7.06
N ALA A 59 17.08 -13.90 -6.99
CA ALA A 59 17.04 -14.78 -8.17
C ALA A 59 15.57 -15.04 -8.55
N VAL A 60 15.31 -14.91 -9.84
CA VAL A 60 14.02 -15.29 -10.42
C VAL A 60 14.31 -16.27 -11.54
N UNK A 61 13.81 -17.34 -11.34
CA UNK A 61 14.23 -18.33 -12.11
C UNK A 61 13.63 -18.36 -13.40
N ARG A 62 12.35 -18.15 -13.39
CA ARG A 62 11.53 -18.17 -14.62
C ARG A 62 10.72 -16.88 -14.72
N PRO A 63 11.35 -15.76 -15.13
CA PRO A 63 10.71 -14.45 -15.02
C PRO A 63 9.32 -14.36 -15.67
N ALA A 64 9.16 -14.86 -16.87
CA ALA A 64 7.85 -14.86 -17.53
C ALA A 64 6.83 -15.75 -16.81
N UNK A 65 7.11 -16.86 -16.37
CA UNK A 65 6.31 -17.69 -15.78
C UNK A 65 5.81 -17.23 -14.60
N GLU A 66 6.75 -16.77 -13.76
CA GLU A 66 6.43 -16.24 -12.44
C GLU A 66 5.62 -14.95 -12.53
N SER A 67 5.95 -14.06 -13.46
CA SER A 67 5.19 -12.82 -13.67
C SER A 67 3.75 -13.10 -14.09
N ILE A 68 3.55 -14.00 -15.03
CA ILE A 68 2.20 -14.38 -15.48
C ILE A 68 1.40 -14.98 -14.31
N ALA A 69 2.03 -15.84 -13.51
CA ALA A 69 1.37 -16.45 -12.35
C ALA A 69 0.90 -15.41 -11.34
N ILE A 70 1.78 -14.43 -10.99
CA ILE A 70 1.39 -13.42 -10.01
C ILE A 70 0.36 -12.43 -10.60
N LEU A 71 0.43 -12.12 -11.89
CA LEU A 71 -0.56 -11.26 -12.54
C LEU A 71 -1.95 -11.94 -12.58
N ALA A 72 -1.99 -13.23 -12.92
CA ALA A 72 -3.23 -14.01 -12.89
C ALA A 72 -3.80 -14.10 -11.47
N TYR A 73 -2.91 -14.35 -10.49
CA TYR A 73 -3.29 -14.34 -9.08
C TYR A 73 -3.88 -12.97 -8.69
N LEU A 74 -3.19 -11.88 -9.04
CA LEU A 74 -3.60 -10.53 -8.67
C LEU A 74 -4.97 -10.17 -9.28
N ALA A 75 -5.23 -10.57 -10.52
CA ALA A 75 -6.52 -10.34 -11.16
C ALA A 75 -7.64 -11.06 -10.41
N ALA A 76 -7.43 -12.35 -10.09
CA ALA A 76 -8.40 -13.13 -9.32
C ALA A 76 -8.57 -12.54 -7.91
N PHE A 77 -7.48 -12.22 -7.24
CA PHE A 77 -7.44 -11.65 -5.89
C PHE A 77 -8.20 -10.31 -5.82
N ALA A 78 -7.98 -9.43 -6.80
CA ALA A 78 -8.63 -8.11 -6.81
C ALA A 78 -10.16 -8.25 -6.87
N VAL A 79 -10.67 -9.15 -7.71
CA VAL A 79 -12.12 -9.35 -7.86
C VAL A 79 -12.66 -10.20 -6.70
N LEU A 80 -12.08 -11.40 -6.50
CA LEU A 80 -12.65 -12.38 -5.56
C LEU A 80 -12.44 -11.99 -4.09
N PHE A 81 -11.30 -11.39 -3.75
CA PHE A 81 -11.00 -11.05 -2.36
C PHE A 81 -11.24 -9.57 -2.06
N LEU A 82 -10.56 -8.65 -2.75
CA LEU A 82 -10.71 -7.21 -2.44
C LEU A 82 -12.11 -6.69 -2.80
N GLY A 83 -12.71 -7.26 -3.83
CA GLY A 83 -14.11 -6.98 -4.14
C GLY A 83 -15.03 -7.75 -3.21
N PHE A 84 -15.39 -8.97 -3.60
CA PHE A 84 -16.43 -9.75 -2.93
C PHE A 84 -16.03 -10.24 -1.54
N GLY A 85 -14.83 -10.79 -1.38
CA GLY A 85 -14.40 -11.41 -0.11
C GLY A 85 -14.46 -10.46 1.08
N LEU A 86 -13.88 -9.27 0.94
CA LEU A 86 -13.92 -8.27 2.02
C LEU A 86 -15.34 -7.80 2.30
N THR A 87 -16.18 -7.69 1.28
CA THR A 87 -17.59 -7.31 1.44
C THR A 87 -18.32 -8.38 2.26
N LEU A 88 -18.15 -9.67 1.90
CA LEU A 88 -18.78 -10.78 2.63
C LEU A 88 -18.30 -10.87 4.08
N ILE A 89 -17.00 -10.67 4.33
CA ILE A 89 -16.46 -10.67 5.70
C ILE A 89 -17.17 -9.60 6.54
N ARG A 90 -17.35 -8.41 5.99
CA ARG A 90 -18.01 -7.30 6.69
C ARG A 90 -19.50 -7.54 6.90
N GLU A 91 -20.16 -8.26 6.00
CA GLU A 91 -21.58 -8.59 6.13
C GLU A 91 -21.83 -9.73 7.12
N TRP A 92 -20.91 -10.70 7.19
CA TRP A 92 -21.12 -11.94 7.95
C TRP A 92 -20.53 -11.91 9.36
N LEU A 93 -19.48 -11.14 9.59
CA LEU A 93 -18.87 -11.07 10.92
C LEU A 93 -19.46 -9.89 11.71
N PRO A 94 -19.66 -10.09 13.02
CA PRO A 94 -20.09 -8.98 13.89
C PRO A 94 -19.08 -7.83 13.84
N ASP A 95 -19.60 -6.62 13.79
CA ASP A 95 -18.79 -5.40 13.75
C ASP A 95 -17.76 -5.35 14.89
N GLY A 96 -16.72 -4.58 14.66
CA GLY A 96 -15.72 -4.29 15.67
C GLY A 96 -14.56 -5.28 15.68
N ARG A 97 -14.26 -5.84 16.84
CA ARG A 97 -13.04 -6.66 17.04
C ARG A 97 -13.03 -7.93 16.19
N ILE A 98 -14.17 -8.60 16.08
CA ILE A 98 -14.28 -9.87 15.33
C ILE A 98 -14.09 -9.62 13.84
N GLU A 99 -14.78 -8.63 13.28
CA GLU A 99 -14.63 -8.24 11.88
C GLU A 99 -13.18 -7.85 11.58
N ARG A 100 -12.58 -6.99 12.41
CA ARG A 100 -11.21 -6.52 12.21
C ARG A 100 -10.20 -7.67 12.25
N SER A 101 -10.37 -8.59 13.21
CA SER A 101 -9.51 -9.78 13.30
C SER A 101 -9.71 -10.69 12.08
N GLY A 102 -10.93 -10.87 11.63
CA GLY A 102 -11.25 -11.64 10.43
C GLY A 102 -10.60 -11.06 9.20
N ILE A 103 -10.66 -9.73 9.03
CA ILE A 103 -10.02 -9.03 7.91
C ILE A 103 -8.51 -9.24 7.95
N LEU A 104 -7.88 -9.08 9.11
CA LEU A 104 -6.43 -9.30 9.26
C LEU A 104 -6.04 -10.72 8.82
N VAL A 105 -6.72 -11.73 9.37
CA VAL A 105 -6.43 -13.14 9.04
C VAL A 105 -6.63 -13.38 7.55
N ALA A 106 -7.75 -12.92 7.00
CA ALA A 106 -8.07 -13.11 5.59
C ALA A 106 -7.03 -12.42 4.68
N LYS A 107 -6.57 -11.21 5.03
CA LYS A 107 -5.51 -10.51 4.28
C LYS A 107 -4.20 -11.30 4.34
N LEU A 108 -3.79 -11.77 5.51
CA LEU A 108 -2.56 -12.57 5.65
C LEU A 108 -2.65 -13.86 4.81
N VAL A 109 -3.80 -14.52 4.84
CA VAL A 109 -4.00 -15.73 4.02
C VAL A 109 -3.94 -15.38 2.54
N ALA A 110 -4.70 -14.40 2.10
CA ALA A 110 -4.84 -14.08 0.66
C ALA A 110 -3.63 -13.35 0.08
N MET A 111 -2.89 -12.59 0.88
CA MET A 111 -1.80 -11.75 0.34
C MET A 111 -0.42 -12.30 0.66
N VAL A 112 -0.29 -13.22 1.63
CA VAL A 112 1.01 -13.80 2.00
C VAL A 112 0.99 -15.31 1.79
N ILE A 113 0.11 -16.04 2.49
CA ILE A 113 0.17 -17.50 2.54
C ILE A 113 -0.16 -18.13 1.18
N LEU A 114 -1.33 -17.79 0.60
CA LEU A 114 -1.75 -18.40 -0.67
C LEU A 114 -0.77 -18.11 -1.81
N PRO A 115 -0.36 -16.85 -2.07
CA PRO A 115 0.59 -16.63 -3.17
C PRO A 115 1.96 -17.24 -2.87
N ALA A 116 2.41 -17.28 -1.61
CA ALA A 116 3.65 -17.99 -1.25
C ALA A 116 3.53 -19.49 -1.58
N CYS A 117 2.41 -20.12 -1.20
CA CYS A 117 2.16 -21.55 -1.50
C CYS A 117 2.14 -21.80 -3.01
N ILE A 118 1.52 -20.93 -3.80
CA ILE A 118 1.50 -21.04 -5.26
C ILE A 118 2.94 -21.02 -5.79
N PHE A 119 3.76 -20.08 -5.33
CA PHE A 119 5.14 -19.96 -5.80
C PHE A 119 5.99 -21.15 -5.38
N LEU A 120 5.81 -21.66 -4.15
CA LEU A 120 6.48 -22.88 -3.70
C LEU A 120 6.10 -24.09 -4.59
N ARG A 121 4.81 -24.20 -4.95
CA ARG A 121 4.35 -25.27 -5.87
C ARG A 121 4.92 -25.09 -7.28
N LEU A 122 5.21 -23.86 -7.69
CA LEU A 122 5.88 -23.61 -8.97
C LEU A 122 7.39 -23.87 -8.88
N GLY A 123 7.90 -24.30 -7.72
CA GLY A 123 9.30 -24.64 -7.55
C GLY A 123 10.21 -23.48 -7.16
N VAL A 124 9.61 -22.33 -6.79
CA VAL A 124 10.38 -21.19 -6.27
C VAL A 124 10.76 -21.50 -4.82
N GLY A 125 12.04 -21.40 -4.47
CA GLY A 125 12.49 -21.69 -3.12
C GLY A 125 12.14 -20.60 -2.11
N LEU A 126 12.05 -20.98 -0.83
CA LEU A 126 11.79 -20.00 0.24
C LEU A 126 12.80 -18.87 0.25
N ARG A 127 14.06 -19.15 -0.05
CA ARG A 127 15.12 -18.13 -0.11
C ARG A 127 14.95 -17.14 -1.26
N GLU A 128 14.18 -17.54 -2.28
CA GLU A 128 13.85 -16.67 -3.41
C GLU A 128 12.61 -15.82 -3.10
N LEU A 129 11.75 -16.31 -2.20
CA LEU A 129 10.59 -15.59 -1.72
C LEU A 129 10.97 -14.63 -0.60
N VAL A 130 11.79 -15.09 0.35
CA VAL A 130 12.29 -14.28 1.46
C VAL A 130 13.80 -14.43 1.51
N PRO A 131 14.53 -13.69 0.66
CA PRO A 131 15.98 -13.86 0.57
C PRO A 131 16.69 -13.56 1.88
N ALA A 132 17.75 -14.29 2.15
CA ALA A 132 18.64 -14.05 3.29
C ALA A 132 19.18 -12.61 3.16
N GLY A 133 19.11 -11.85 4.23
CA GLY A 133 19.51 -10.44 4.22
C GLY A 133 18.40 -9.44 3.94
N THR A 134 17.21 -9.93 3.56
CA THR A 134 16.03 -9.06 3.48
C THR A 134 15.37 -8.87 4.86
N GLY A 135 16.10 -9.23 5.89
CA GLY A 135 15.63 -9.19 7.26
C GLY A 135 15.05 -7.84 7.69
N ILE A 136 14.65 -7.77 8.95
CA ILE A 136 13.75 -6.71 9.43
C ILE A 136 14.21 -5.33 8.98
N VAL A 137 15.38 -4.90 9.26
CA VAL A 137 15.95 -3.70 8.64
C VAL A 137 17.45 -3.97 8.53
N GLY A 138 18.04 -3.72 7.39
CA GLY A 138 19.47 -3.92 7.19
C GLY A 138 20.32 -3.05 8.11
N GLY A 139 21.55 -2.77 7.71
CA GLY A 139 22.48 -2.00 8.55
C GLY A 139 22.06 -0.55 8.80
N LYS A 140 22.98 0.22 9.42
CA LYS A 140 22.74 1.60 9.85
C LYS A 140 22.10 2.51 8.80
N ARG A 141 22.45 2.31 7.52
CA ARG A 141 21.90 3.12 6.43
C ARG A 141 20.39 2.89 6.24
N HIS A 142 19.95 1.64 6.39
CA HIS A 142 18.53 1.29 6.29
C HIS A 142 17.74 1.92 7.46
N TRP A 143 18.28 1.83 8.68
CA TRP A 143 17.65 2.44 9.86
C TRP A 143 17.56 3.96 9.71
N ARG A 144 18.61 4.60 9.19
CA ARG A 144 18.59 6.05 8.96
C ARG A 144 17.51 6.42 7.93
N ALA A 145 17.43 5.69 6.82
CA ALA A 145 16.42 5.95 5.78
C ALA A 145 15.00 5.78 6.36
N LEU A 146 14.78 4.70 7.11
CA LEU A 146 13.50 4.44 7.77
C LEU A 146 13.14 5.58 8.72
N ALA A 147 14.07 5.98 9.58
CA ALA A 147 13.83 7.05 10.57
C ALA A 147 13.45 8.37 9.89
N ILE A 148 14.18 8.75 8.83
CA ILE A 148 13.90 9.98 8.07
C ILE A 148 12.49 9.92 7.48
N LEU A 149 12.17 8.82 6.79
CA LEU A 149 10.89 8.68 6.11
C LEU A 149 9.73 8.60 7.09
N CYS A 150 9.89 7.87 8.21
CA CYS A 150 8.85 7.79 9.24
C CYS A 150 8.63 9.14 9.91
N ALA A 151 9.70 9.87 10.22
CA ALA A 151 9.57 11.20 10.85
C ALA A 151 8.83 12.18 9.93
N LEU A 152 9.20 12.19 8.63
CA LEU A 152 8.52 13.06 7.67
C LEU A 152 7.07 12.62 7.43
N MET A 153 6.82 11.31 7.40
CA MET A 153 5.47 10.75 7.26
C MET A 153 4.59 11.16 8.44
N LEU A 154 5.10 11.02 9.67
CA LEU A 154 4.36 11.43 10.87
C LEU A 154 4.10 12.93 10.87
N LEU A 155 5.11 13.73 10.52
CA LEU A 155 4.93 15.19 10.44
C LEU A 155 3.82 15.53 9.44
N LEU A 156 3.85 14.93 8.25
CA LEU A 156 2.82 15.15 7.23
C LEU A 156 1.42 14.78 7.77
N GLN A 157 1.31 13.57 8.33
CA GLN A 157 0.02 13.04 8.80
C GLN A 157 -0.56 13.80 9.99
N LEU A 158 0.30 14.37 10.85
CA LEU A 158 -0.15 15.15 12.00
C LEU A 158 -0.54 16.57 11.62
N THR A 159 -0.18 17.02 10.40
CA THR A 159 -0.48 18.38 9.94
C THR A 159 -1.55 18.41 8.85
N VAL A 160 -1.66 17.34 8.05
CA VAL A 160 -2.52 17.31 6.86
C VAL A 160 -3.34 16.02 6.85
N GLY A 161 -4.55 16.10 6.33
CA GLY A 161 -5.40 14.94 6.12
C GLY A 161 -6.46 14.76 7.19
N ARG A 162 -7.07 13.57 7.19
CA ARG A 162 -8.19 13.28 8.09
C ARG A 162 -7.75 12.85 9.50
N GLY A 163 -6.53 12.33 9.63
CA GLY A 163 -6.03 11.80 10.91
C GLY A 163 -6.19 12.76 12.08
N PRO A 164 -5.67 13.99 12.00
CA PRO A 164 -5.82 14.96 13.09
C PRO A 164 -7.28 15.26 13.46
N ARG A 165 -8.16 15.33 12.46
CA ARG A 165 -9.60 15.59 12.70
C ARG A 165 -10.26 14.42 13.43
N GLU A 166 -9.95 13.19 13.03
CA GLU A 166 -10.51 11.99 13.67
C GLU A 166 -9.96 11.81 15.09
N ILE A 167 -8.70 12.16 15.31
CA ILE A 167 -8.07 12.17 16.64
C ILE A 167 -8.78 13.22 17.52
N ALA A 168 -8.99 14.44 17.01
CA ALA A 168 -9.67 15.49 17.76
C ALA A 168 -11.11 15.10 18.15
N LYS A 169 -11.83 14.43 17.23
CA LYS A 169 -13.16 13.87 17.53
C LYS A 169 -13.09 12.88 18.69
N LEU A 170 -12.17 11.90 18.59
CA LEU A 170 -12.01 10.88 19.63
C LEU A 170 -11.69 11.51 20.99
N GLN A 171 -10.82 12.50 20.99
CA GLN A 171 -10.47 13.22 22.22
C GLN A 171 -11.70 13.93 22.81
N GLY A 172 -12.53 14.56 21.98
CA GLY A 172 -13.76 15.19 22.42
C GLY A 172 -14.80 14.19 22.94
N GLU A 173 -14.95 13.05 22.25
CA GLU A 173 -15.94 12.02 22.61
C GLU A 173 -15.57 11.28 23.90
N TRP A 174 -14.30 10.97 24.10
CA TRP A 174 -13.84 10.09 25.19
C TRP A 174 -13.01 10.78 26.24
N GLY A 175 -12.70 12.06 26.08
CA GLY A 175 -11.81 12.79 26.97
C GLY A 175 -10.38 12.28 26.97
N TRP A 176 -9.95 11.63 25.89
CA TRP A 176 -8.61 11.07 25.80
C TRP A 176 -7.56 12.16 25.61
N SER A 177 -6.55 12.15 26.46
CA SER A 177 -5.41 13.04 26.31
C SER A 177 -4.46 12.52 25.20
N ALA A 178 -3.51 13.35 24.80
CA ALA A 178 -2.44 12.94 23.90
C ALA A 178 -1.65 11.75 24.49
N GLY A 179 -1.56 11.66 25.81
CA GLY A 179 -0.89 10.55 26.50
C GLY A 179 -1.60 9.20 26.26
N HIS A 180 -2.93 9.19 26.33
CA HIS A 180 -3.70 7.96 26.02
C HIS A 180 -3.43 7.49 24.59
N LEU A 181 -3.43 8.43 23.65
CA LEU A 181 -3.17 8.11 22.24
C LEU A 181 -1.73 7.59 22.04
N ALA A 182 -0.78 8.20 22.72
CA ALA A 182 0.63 7.78 22.65
C ALA A 182 0.83 6.35 23.18
N LEU A 183 0.04 5.94 24.19
CA LEU A 183 0.08 4.56 24.72
C LEU A 183 -0.54 3.55 23.74
N VAL A 184 -1.56 3.95 23.00
CA VAL A 184 -2.24 3.08 22.04
C VAL A 184 -1.51 3.01 20.70
N ALA A 185 -0.78 4.06 20.32
CA ALA A 185 -0.12 4.16 19.02
C ALA A 185 0.83 2.98 18.69
N PRO A 186 1.64 2.46 19.63
CA PRO A 186 2.48 1.28 19.31
C PRO A 186 1.66 0.04 18.93
N LEU A 187 0.51 -0.18 19.58
CA LEU A 187 -0.37 -1.31 19.26
C LEU A 187 -1.03 -1.10 17.88
N ALA A 188 -1.47 0.13 17.62
CA ALA A 188 -2.02 0.48 16.30
C ALA A 188 -0.95 0.30 15.21
N LEU A 189 0.29 0.73 15.48
CA LEU A 189 1.40 0.57 14.53
C LEU A 189 1.66 -0.92 14.26
N ALA A 190 1.72 -1.75 15.29
CA ALA A 190 1.92 -3.19 15.12
C ALA A 190 0.79 -3.78 14.26
N TRP A 191 -0.45 -3.38 14.52
CA TRP A 191 -1.60 -3.84 13.75
C TRP A 191 -1.50 -3.43 12.28
N MET A 192 -1.25 -2.14 12.00
CA MET A 192 -1.13 -1.64 10.62
C MET A 192 0.06 -2.27 9.89
N THR A 193 1.15 -2.52 10.63
CA THR A 193 2.35 -3.19 10.09
C THR A 193 2.01 -4.60 9.61
N LEU A 194 1.15 -5.33 10.33
CA LEU A 194 0.74 -6.68 9.93
C LEU A 194 -0.38 -6.65 8.88
N GLU A 195 -1.44 -5.87 9.13
CA GLU A 195 -2.64 -5.90 8.29
C GLU A 195 -2.39 -5.33 6.90
N ALA A 196 -1.74 -4.17 6.82
CA ALA A 196 -1.45 -3.51 5.54
C ALA A 196 0.02 -3.72 5.14
N GLY A 197 0.95 -3.35 6.01
CA GLY A 197 2.37 -3.38 5.69
C GLY A 197 2.84 -4.74 5.19
N LEU A 198 2.73 -5.78 6.02
CA LEU A 198 3.23 -7.11 5.65
C LEU A 198 2.44 -7.69 4.47
N SER A 199 1.12 -7.62 4.54
CA SER A 199 0.25 -8.18 3.50
C SER A 199 0.54 -7.57 2.13
N GLU A 200 0.49 -6.24 2.05
CA GLU A 200 0.61 -5.55 0.77
C GLU A 200 2.04 -5.52 0.25
N GLU A 201 3.03 -5.29 1.13
CA GLU A 201 4.42 -5.23 0.67
C GLU A 201 4.94 -6.59 0.22
N PHE A 202 4.49 -7.69 0.85
CA PHE A 202 4.85 -9.03 0.38
C PHE A 202 4.28 -9.29 -1.02
N LEU A 203 2.98 -9.06 -1.20
CA LEU A 203 2.32 -9.33 -2.48
C LEU A 203 2.87 -8.44 -3.60
N PHE A 204 2.93 -7.12 -3.35
CA PHE A 204 3.23 -6.16 -4.42
C PHE A 204 4.74 -5.96 -4.63
N ARG A 205 5.57 -5.99 -3.58
CA ARG A 205 7.02 -5.74 -3.73
C ARG A 205 7.81 -7.02 -3.86
N VAL A 206 7.65 -7.96 -2.90
CA VAL A 206 8.40 -9.21 -2.94
C VAL A 206 7.99 -10.04 -4.16
N LEU A 207 6.70 -10.26 -4.37
CA LEU A 207 6.26 -11.11 -5.47
C LEU A 207 6.16 -10.36 -6.78
N LEU A 208 5.27 -9.39 -6.89
CA LEU A 208 4.94 -8.76 -8.17
C LEU A 208 6.11 -7.94 -8.74
N GLN A 209 6.59 -6.94 -7.98
CA GLN A 209 7.62 -6.04 -8.51
C GLN A 209 8.90 -6.78 -8.86
N THR A 210 9.34 -7.71 -8.00
CA THR A 210 10.57 -8.48 -8.23
C THR A 210 10.49 -9.26 -9.54
N ARG A 211 9.35 -9.93 -9.79
CA ARG A 211 9.15 -10.71 -11.02
C ARG A 211 9.06 -9.81 -12.25
N LEU A 212 8.36 -8.69 -12.13
CA LEU A 212 8.28 -7.71 -13.23
C LEU A 212 9.65 -7.12 -13.56
N GLU A 213 10.48 -6.82 -12.55
CA GLU A 213 11.85 -6.32 -12.80
C GLU A 213 12.67 -7.33 -13.61
N ALA A 214 12.58 -8.60 -13.24
CA ALA A 214 13.29 -9.67 -13.95
C ALA A 214 12.76 -9.89 -15.37
N TRP A 215 11.45 -9.83 -15.56
CA TRP A 215 10.81 -10.05 -16.85
C TRP A 215 11.03 -8.88 -17.81
N LEU A 216 10.75 -7.66 -17.34
CA LEU A 216 10.83 -6.46 -18.18
C LEU A 216 12.29 -6.00 -18.41
N ARG A 217 13.23 -6.46 -17.58
CA ARG A 217 14.64 -6.03 -17.58
C ARG A 217 14.77 -4.50 -17.50
N ASN A 218 13.79 -3.88 -16.85
CA ASN A 218 13.72 -2.43 -16.71
C ASN A 218 13.07 -2.09 -15.37
N ARG A 219 13.89 -1.68 -14.42
CA ARG A 219 13.49 -1.37 -13.06
C ARG A 219 12.40 -0.29 -13.01
N THR A 220 12.58 0.78 -13.79
CA THR A 220 11.61 1.89 -13.82
C THR A 220 10.26 1.41 -14.34
N ALA A 221 10.25 0.66 -15.44
CA ALA A 221 9.02 0.12 -15.99
C ALA A 221 8.30 -0.80 -14.99
N ALA A 222 9.08 -1.63 -14.27
CA ALA A 222 8.51 -2.53 -13.26
C ALA A 222 7.91 -1.77 -12.08
N ILE A 223 8.57 -0.71 -11.60
CA ILE A 223 8.03 0.13 -10.52
C ILE A 223 6.72 0.78 -10.95
N LEU A 224 6.69 1.36 -12.16
CA LEU A 224 5.49 2.03 -12.68
C LEU A 224 4.35 1.03 -12.90
N ALA A 225 4.64 -0.12 -13.52
CA ALA A 225 3.63 -1.17 -13.74
C ALA A 225 3.08 -1.69 -12.40
N MET A 226 3.98 -1.98 -11.45
CA MET A 226 3.56 -2.43 -10.12
C MET A 226 2.70 -1.36 -9.43
N ALA A 227 3.06 -0.09 -9.53
CA ALA A 227 2.30 0.99 -8.89
C ALA A 227 0.89 1.13 -9.51
N VAL A 228 0.77 1.00 -10.83
CA VAL A 228 -0.53 0.99 -11.51
C VAL A 228 -1.36 -0.22 -11.04
N LEU A 229 -0.76 -1.40 -10.98
CA LEU A 229 -1.46 -2.62 -10.55
C LEU A 229 -1.85 -2.55 -9.06
N PHE A 230 -1.01 -1.95 -8.23
CA PHE A 230 -1.30 -1.67 -6.83
C PHE A 230 -2.54 -0.76 -6.71
N GLY A 231 -2.56 0.31 -7.49
CA GLY A 231 -3.73 1.19 -7.55
C GLY A 231 -4.98 0.42 -8.00
N LEU A 232 -4.90 -0.23 -9.16
CA LEU A 232 -6.04 -0.95 -9.76
C LEU A 232 -6.61 -2.04 -8.86
N ALA A 233 -5.80 -2.65 -8.00
CA ALA A 233 -6.28 -3.64 -7.04
C ALA A 233 -7.30 -3.04 -6.05
N HIS A 234 -7.29 -1.72 -5.84
CA HIS A 234 -8.25 -1.03 -4.97
C HIS A 234 -9.57 -0.73 -5.69
N ALA A 235 -9.59 -0.69 -7.02
CA ALA A 235 -10.77 -0.27 -7.78
C ALA A 235 -12.04 -1.09 -7.50
N PRO A 236 -11.98 -2.46 -7.38
CA PRO A 236 -13.19 -3.21 -7.04
C PRO A 236 -13.81 -2.78 -5.70
N GLY A 237 -12.96 -2.41 -4.74
CA GLY A 237 -13.44 -1.90 -3.45
C GLY A 237 -14.22 -0.60 -3.59
N TYR A 238 -13.75 0.30 -4.43
CA TYR A 238 -14.45 1.57 -4.66
C TYR A 238 -15.82 1.35 -5.31
N VAL A 239 -15.91 0.42 -6.26
CA VAL A 239 -17.18 0.08 -6.93
C VAL A 239 -18.17 -0.53 -5.94
N LEU A 240 -17.72 -1.50 -5.13
CA LEU A 240 -18.61 -2.31 -4.29
C LEU A 240 -18.94 -1.66 -2.94
N ARG A 241 -18.04 -0.82 -2.41
CA ARG A 241 -18.23 -0.21 -1.09
C ARG A 241 -18.57 1.27 -1.12
N GLY A 242 -18.62 1.86 -2.31
CA GLY A 242 -19.17 3.18 -2.50
C GLY A 242 -18.22 4.36 -2.30
N GLY A 243 -18.78 5.53 -2.45
CA GLY A 243 -18.06 6.80 -2.49
C GLY A 243 -17.36 7.19 -1.19
N HIS A 244 -17.82 6.70 -0.04
CA HIS A 244 -17.18 7.00 1.25
C HIS A 244 -15.78 6.37 1.37
N VAL A 245 -15.45 5.43 0.50
CA VAL A 245 -14.12 4.81 0.43
C VAL A 245 -13.19 5.59 -0.51
N ALA A 246 -13.78 6.28 -1.50
CA ALA A 246 -13.07 7.15 -2.44
C ALA A 246 -13.21 8.61 -1.97
N GLU A 247 -12.24 9.08 -1.21
CA GLU A 247 -12.26 10.45 -0.67
C GLU A 247 -12.37 11.49 -1.80
N GLY A 248 -13.14 12.52 -1.57
CA GLY A 248 -13.37 13.57 -2.56
C GLY A 248 -14.40 13.23 -3.64
N MET A 249 -15.07 12.08 -3.53
CA MET A 249 -16.12 11.66 -4.46
C MET A 249 -17.46 11.71 -3.73
N THR A 250 -18.46 12.36 -4.34
CA THR A 250 -19.80 12.49 -3.74
C THR A 250 -20.72 11.33 -4.04
N ILE A 251 -20.39 10.55 -5.06
CA ILE A 251 -21.20 9.41 -5.54
C ILE A 251 -20.27 8.20 -5.69
N ALA A 252 -20.79 7.01 -5.42
CA ALA A 252 -20.06 5.77 -5.63
C ALA A 252 -19.64 5.69 -7.12
N PRO A 253 -18.34 5.59 -7.38
CA PRO A 253 -17.88 5.64 -8.77
C PRO A 253 -18.16 4.35 -9.54
N ASP A 254 -18.47 4.48 -10.83
CA ASP A 254 -18.58 3.35 -11.75
C ASP A 254 -17.20 2.69 -11.94
N PRO A 255 -17.12 1.50 -12.58
CA PRO A 255 -15.84 0.80 -12.73
C PRO A 255 -14.74 1.60 -13.43
N PHE A 256 -15.07 2.39 -14.46
CA PHE A 256 -14.06 3.20 -15.15
C PHE A 256 -13.57 4.35 -14.29
N THR A 257 -14.48 5.03 -13.63
CA THR A 257 -14.14 6.12 -12.69
C THR A 257 -13.33 5.57 -11.51
N SER A 258 -13.70 4.38 -11.01
CA SER A 258 -12.96 3.71 -9.93
C SER A 258 -11.53 3.36 -10.36
N ALA A 259 -11.35 2.82 -11.56
CA ALA A 259 -10.02 2.51 -12.09
C ALA A 259 -9.20 3.80 -12.29
N ALA A 260 -9.82 4.84 -12.85
CA ALA A 260 -9.16 6.13 -13.04
C ALA A 260 -8.73 6.74 -11.68
N TYR A 261 -9.62 6.69 -10.68
CA TYR A 261 -9.32 7.17 -9.32
C TYR A 261 -8.15 6.38 -8.73
N ALA A 262 -8.17 5.06 -8.86
CA ALA A 262 -7.10 4.20 -8.35
C ALA A 262 -5.74 4.54 -8.98
N ILE A 263 -5.72 4.82 -10.28
CA ILE A 263 -4.49 5.21 -10.97
C ILE A 263 -4.02 6.60 -10.53
N VAL A 264 -4.93 7.57 -10.41
CA VAL A 264 -4.56 8.96 -10.12
C VAL A 264 -4.22 9.17 -8.64
N VAL A 265 -4.96 8.53 -7.72
CA VAL A 265 -4.84 8.81 -6.29
C VAL A 265 -3.99 7.76 -5.56
N VAL A 266 -4.07 6.49 -5.95
CA VAL A 266 -3.37 5.43 -5.22
C VAL A 266 -2.00 5.10 -5.83
N SER A 267 -1.90 5.05 -7.18
CA SER A 267 -0.64 4.58 -7.79
C SER A 267 0.57 5.46 -7.47
N PRO A 268 0.48 6.81 -7.31
CA PRO A 268 1.68 7.59 -6.97
C PRO A 268 2.30 7.20 -5.61
N ILE A 269 1.49 6.73 -4.65
CA ILE A 269 1.99 6.25 -3.36
C ILE A 269 2.88 5.00 -3.60
N GLY A 270 2.51 4.20 -4.59
CA GLY A 270 3.26 3.01 -4.98
C GLY A 270 4.71 3.28 -5.39
N PHE A 271 5.01 4.49 -5.90
CA PHE A 271 6.38 4.83 -6.33
C PHE A 271 7.35 4.84 -5.15
N LEU A 272 6.95 5.45 -4.04
CA LEU A 272 7.76 5.50 -2.81
C LEU A 272 8.22 4.09 -2.41
N PHE A 273 7.26 3.20 -2.25
CA PHE A 273 7.54 1.82 -1.82
C PHE A 273 8.27 1.03 -2.90
N GLY A 274 7.93 1.28 -4.17
CA GLY A 274 8.62 0.65 -5.31
C GLY A 274 10.10 1.01 -5.38
N VAL A 275 10.43 2.29 -5.19
CA VAL A 275 11.82 2.75 -5.17
C VAL A 275 12.56 2.19 -3.95
N LEU A 276 11.93 2.23 -2.77
CA LEU A 276 12.54 1.67 -1.56
C LEU A 276 12.88 0.19 -1.74
N TRP A 277 11.90 -0.61 -2.23
CA TRP A 277 12.12 -2.03 -2.48
C TRP A 277 13.25 -2.25 -3.49
N ALA A 278 13.21 -1.53 -4.62
CA ALA A 278 14.21 -1.69 -5.67
C ALA A 278 15.64 -1.36 -5.20
N ARG A 279 15.77 -0.46 -4.22
CA ARG A 279 17.07 0.01 -3.75
C ARG A 279 17.56 -0.70 -2.48
N THR A 280 16.68 -1.35 -1.73
CA THR A 280 17.06 -1.93 -0.43
C THR A 280 16.83 -3.43 -0.33
N ARG A 281 15.83 -3.95 -1.03
CA ARG A 281 15.33 -5.33 -0.86
C ARG A 281 15.05 -5.67 0.62
N SER A 282 14.79 -4.65 1.43
CA SER A 282 14.49 -4.83 2.85
C SER A 282 12.98 -4.88 3.05
N LEU A 283 12.46 -6.08 3.26
CA LEU A 283 11.03 -6.28 3.51
C LEU A 283 10.63 -5.53 4.79
N GLY A 284 11.45 -5.65 5.84
CA GLY A 284 11.17 -4.97 7.11
C GLY A 284 11.06 -3.46 6.96
N LEU A 285 11.93 -2.85 6.13
CA LEU A 285 11.89 -1.41 5.91
C LEU A 285 10.58 -0.96 5.26
N VAL A 286 10.18 -1.62 4.15
CA VAL A 286 8.95 -1.22 3.46
C VAL A 286 7.70 -1.53 4.30
N VAL A 287 7.69 -2.65 5.03
CA VAL A 287 6.58 -3.07 5.90
C VAL A 287 6.38 -2.08 7.06
N LEU A 288 7.48 -1.72 7.74
CA LEU A 288 7.41 -0.77 8.86
C LEU A 288 6.99 0.62 8.38
N LEU A 289 7.57 1.10 7.29
CA LEU A 289 7.18 2.40 6.74
C LEU A 289 5.70 2.40 6.32
N HIS A 290 5.21 1.29 5.74
CA HIS A 290 3.80 1.18 5.37
C HIS A 290 2.92 1.27 6.62
N GLY A 291 3.27 0.54 7.69
CA GLY A 291 2.56 0.65 8.97
C GLY A 291 2.52 2.10 9.49
N PHE A 292 3.64 2.82 9.36
CA PHE A 292 3.70 4.25 9.72
C PHE A 292 2.82 5.11 8.80
N THR A 293 2.74 4.78 7.52
CA THR A 293 1.88 5.51 6.56
C THR A 293 0.40 5.39 6.95
N ASP A 294 0.03 4.26 7.54
CA ASP A 294 -1.36 4.00 7.92
C ASP A 294 -1.67 4.36 9.39
N LEU A 295 -0.66 4.67 10.19
CA LEU A 295 -0.83 4.84 11.64
C LEU A 295 -1.80 5.97 12.00
N VAL A 296 -1.48 7.20 11.63
CA VAL A 296 -2.27 8.37 12.09
C VAL A 296 -3.67 8.38 11.46
N PRO A 297 -3.83 8.10 10.14
CA PRO A 297 -5.18 8.04 9.55
C PRO A 297 -6.10 7.01 10.20
N ASN A 298 -5.55 5.94 10.76
CA ASN A 298 -6.35 4.85 11.31
C ASN A 298 -6.32 4.77 12.85
N LEU A 299 -5.56 5.63 13.52
CA LEU A 299 -5.37 5.56 14.99
C LEU A 299 -6.71 5.68 15.74
N ALA A 300 -7.54 6.64 15.36
CA ALA A 300 -8.83 6.84 16.03
C ALA A 300 -9.77 5.63 15.81
N SER A 301 -9.82 5.11 14.59
CA SER A 301 -10.61 3.92 14.27
C SER A 301 -10.13 2.71 15.07
N PHE A 302 -8.80 2.52 15.14
CA PHE A 302 -8.20 1.44 15.94
C PHE A 302 -8.59 1.58 17.41
N ALA A 303 -8.47 2.79 17.96
CA ALA A 303 -8.82 3.07 19.36
C ALA A 303 -10.29 2.72 19.64
N ARG A 304 -11.21 3.18 18.76
CA ARG A 304 -12.64 2.87 18.91
C ARG A 304 -12.90 1.36 18.91
N THR A 305 -12.27 0.63 18.00
CA THR A 305 -12.47 -0.83 17.90
C THR A 305 -11.97 -1.57 19.15
N TRP A 306 -10.75 -1.26 19.60
CA TRP A 306 -10.08 -2.10 20.59
C TRP A 306 -10.28 -1.62 22.04
N PHE A 307 -10.56 -0.33 22.23
CA PHE A 307 -10.65 0.29 23.57
C PHE A 307 -12.00 0.97 23.82
N GLY A 308 -12.89 0.96 22.84
CA GLY A 308 -14.23 1.50 22.99
C GLY A 308 -15.12 0.61 23.88
N PRO A 309 -16.24 1.16 24.35
CA PRO A 309 -17.21 0.36 25.11
C PRO A 309 -17.75 -0.77 24.24
N LEU A 310 -18.04 -1.92 24.86
CA LEU A 310 -18.62 -3.08 24.20
C LEU A 310 -20.10 -2.85 23.90
#